data_bd402524f942dd325c8383d3df043a4d
#
_entry.id   bd402524f942dd325c8383d3df043a4d
#
_cell.length_a   1.000
_cell.length_b   1.000
_cell.length_c   1.000
_cell.angle_alpha   90.00
_cell.angle_beta   90.00
_cell.angle_gamma   90.00
#
_symmetry.space_group_name_H-M   'P 1'
#
loop_
_entity.id
_entity.type
_entity.pdbx_description
1 polymer ?
#
loop_
_entity_poly.entity_id
_entity_poly.type
_entity_poly.pdbx_seq_one_letter_code
_entity_poly.pdbx_strand_id
1 'polypeptide(L)'
;YKVEGTNRAIIVATTRPETILGDTALCVNPNDERYKALPADARVIVPLVGRSIPVIRDEYVDIEFGTGALKVTPAHDVNDYMLGEKYGLETIDIFNDDGTINDKVGMYVGQDRFDVRRQIEKDLDAAGLLEKTEDYTNNVGYSERTGVAIEPKLSMQWFLSMQELAEPATKAVMEDAIRFVPEKYKNTYRHWMENIKDWCISRQLWWGQRIPAYYLPKGGFVVALTAEEALEKAREKAGDASLQLTDLRQDEDVLDTWFSSWLWPISVFDGIRFPDNREIGYYYPTNDLV
;
A
#
# COMPACT_ATOMS: atom_id res chain seq x y z
N TYR A 1 12.78 -18.84 -15.66
CA TYR A 1 11.56 -19.56 -15.27
C TYR A 1 11.27 -20.65 -16.28
N LYS A 2 11.18 -21.88 -15.83
CA LYS A 2 10.85 -23.02 -16.73
C LYS A 2 9.34 -23.01 -17.02
N VAL A 3 8.99 -23.15 -18.31
CA VAL A 3 7.58 -23.28 -18.72
C VAL A 3 7.12 -24.71 -18.44
N GLU A 4 6.04 -24.86 -17.68
CA GLU A 4 5.51 -26.17 -17.27
C GLU A 4 5.19 -27.06 -18.49
N GLY A 5 5.48 -28.34 -18.39
CA GLY A 5 5.22 -29.33 -19.44
C GLY A 5 6.05 -29.17 -20.71
N THR A 6 7.07 -28.30 -20.71
CA THR A 6 7.94 -28.06 -21.87
C THR A 6 9.42 -27.98 -21.49
N ASN A 7 10.28 -27.97 -22.48
CA ASN A 7 11.73 -27.71 -22.33
C ASN A 7 12.07 -26.21 -22.48
N ARG A 8 11.08 -25.34 -22.55
CA ARG A 8 11.29 -23.89 -22.75
C ARG A 8 11.49 -23.19 -21.41
N ALA A 9 12.21 -22.08 -21.47
CA ALA A 9 12.34 -21.16 -20.34
C ALA A 9 12.00 -19.73 -20.79
N ILE A 10 11.51 -18.92 -19.86
CA ILE A 10 11.34 -17.47 -20.02
C ILE A 10 12.40 -16.80 -19.16
N ILE A 11 13.17 -15.91 -19.76
CA ILE A 11 14.20 -15.13 -19.08
C ILE A 11 13.62 -13.80 -18.66
N VAL A 12 13.84 -13.42 -17.42
CA VAL A 12 13.48 -12.09 -16.88
C VAL A 12 14.75 -11.39 -16.41
N ALA A 13 14.76 -10.06 -16.46
CA ALA A 13 15.81 -9.25 -15.87
C ALA A 13 15.26 -8.53 -14.64
N THR A 14 16.02 -8.54 -13.54
CA THR A 14 15.61 -7.86 -12.30
C THR A 14 16.83 -7.31 -11.58
N THR A 15 16.67 -6.16 -10.95
CA THR A 15 17.65 -5.58 -10.00
C THR A 15 17.39 -6.04 -8.57
N ARG A 16 16.29 -6.79 -8.34
CA ARG A 16 15.81 -7.23 -7.03
C ARG A 16 15.52 -8.73 -7.01
N PRO A 17 16.54 -9.59 -7.20
CA PRO A 17 16.35 -11.03 -7.31
C PRO A 17 15.75 -11.66 -6.04
N GLU A 18 15.92 -11.05 -4.86
CA GLU A 18 15.30 -11.49 -3.61
C GLU A 18 13.77 -11.52 -3.68
N THR A 19 13.16 -10.63 -4.49
CA THR A 19 11.68 -10.58 -4.60
C THR A 19 11.10 -11.69 -5.47
N ILE A 20 11.93 -12.45 -6.21
CA ILE A 20 11.51 -13.64 -6.99
C ILE A 20 10.74 -14.63 -6.11
N LEU A 21 11.10 -14.71 -4.83
CA LEU A 21 10.46 -15.60 -3.87
C LEU A 21 8.95 -15.33 -3.70
N GLY A 22 8.54 -14.08 -3.93
CA GLY A 22 7.14 -13.60 -3.84
C GLY A 22 6.41 -13.48 -5.18
N ASP A 23 7.00 -13.93 -6.29
CA ASP A 23 6.36 -13.80 -7.61
C ASP A 23 5.09 -14.61 -7.70
N THR A 24 4.06 -14.04 -8.29
CA THR A 24 2.74 -14.65 -8.47
C THR A 24 2.29 -14.71 -9.92
N ALA A 25 2.99 -14.07 -10.84
CA ALA A 25 2.83 -14.23 -12.28
C ALA A 25 4.12 -13.86 -13.03
N LEU A 26 4.23 -14.28 -14.29
CA LEU A 26 5.02 -13.60 -15.30
C LEU A 26 4.08 -12.83 -16.23
N CYS A 27 4.47 -11.64 -16.66
CA CYS A 27 3.73 -10.84 -17.62
C CYS A 27 4.52 -10.70 -18.92
N VAL A 28 3.86 -10.87 -20.06
CA VAL A 28 4.42 -10.68 -21.41
C VAL A 28 3.48 -9.82 -22.24
N ASN A 29 4.02 -9.09 -23.21
CA ASN A 29 3.16 -8.32 -24.10
C ASN A 29 2.42 -9.26 -25.06
N PRO A 30 1.09 -9.11 -25.27
CA PRO A 30 0.30 -9.96 -26.18
C PRO A 30 0.76 -9.87 -27.63
N ASN A 31 1.42 -8.78 -28.02
CA ASN A 31 1.90 -8.53 -29.37
C ASN A 31 3.36 -8.99 -29.60
N ASP A 32 4.03 -9.51 -28.56
CA ASP A 32 5.42 -9.98 -28.65
C ASP A 32 5.49 -11.35 -29.31
N GLU A 33 6.14 -11.40 -30.49
CA GLU A 33 6.31 -12.63 -31.29
C GLU A 33 7.03 -13.75 -30.51
N ARG A 34 7.93 -13.40 -29.60
CA ARG A 34 8.69 -14.36 -28.77
C ARG A 34 7.80 -15.26 -27.94
N TYR A 35 6.65 -14.72 -27.51
CA TYR A 35 5.74 -15.36 -26.57
C TYR A 35 4.38 -15.77 -27.17
N LYS A 36 4.11 -15.48 -28.45
CA LYS A 36 2.85 -15.85 -29.14
C LYS A 36 2.57 -17.35 -29.13
N ALA A 37 3.63 -18.17 -29.21
CA ALA A 37 3.50 -19.63 -29.22
C ALA A 37 3.22 -20.25 -27.83
N LEU A 38 3.17 -19.45 -26.75
CA LEU A 38 2.78 -19.95 -25.44
C LEU A 38 1.26 -20.19 -25.40
N PRO A 39 0.81 -21.29 -24.81
CA PRO A 39 -0.64 -21.52 -24.54
C PRO A 39 -1.25 -20.36 -23.76
N ALA A 40 -2.57 -20.17 -23.91
CA ALA A 40 -3.28 -19.11 -23.19
C ALA A 40 -3.27 -19.33 -21.65
N ASP A 41 -3.21 -20.58 -21.24
CA ASP A 41 -3.12 -21.04 -19.85
C ASP A 41 -1.70 -21.43 -19.43
N ALA A 42 -0.67 -20.94 -20.14
CA ALA A 42 0.72 -21.23 -19.85
C ALA A 42 1.07 -20.89 -18.39
N ARG A 43 1.81 -21.78 -17.77
CA ARG A 43 2.34 -21.62 -16.41
C ARG A 43 3.85 -21.77 -16.40
N VAL A 44 4.47 -21.17 -15.43
CA VAL A 44 5.92 -21.25 -15.20
C VAL A 44 6.23 -21.60 -13.75
N ILE A 45 7.41 -22.14 -13.53
CA ILE A 45 7.89 -22.49 -12.20
C ILE A 45 8.79 -21.36 -11.67
N VAL A 46 8.44 -20.84 -10.49
CA VAL A 46 9.27 -19.85 -9.78
C VAL A 46 10.60 -20.51 -9.41
N PRO A 47 11.73 -19.91 -9.82
CA PRO A 47 13.06 -20.40 -9.46
C PRO A 47 13.22 -20.61 -7.95
N LEU A 48 13.94 -21.65 -7.56
CA LEU A 48 14.26 -22.07 -6.18
C LEU A 48 13.03 -22.46 -5.35
N VAL A 49 11.92 -21.72 -5.45
CA VAL A 49 10.68 -21.96 -4.68
C VAL A 49 9.87 -23.14 -5.22
N GLY A 50 9.89 -23.35 -6.54
CA GLY A 50 9.15 -24.43 -7.19
C GLY A 50 7.64 -24.19 -7.33
N ARG A 51 7.13 -23.00 -6.99
CA ARG A 51 5.71 -22.64 -7.13
C ARG A 51 5.35 -22.44 -8.59
N SER A 52 4.23 -23.03 -9.02
CA SER A 52 3.66 -22.80 -10.36
C SER A 52 2.83 -21.50 -10.35
N ILE A 53 3.13 -20.61 -11.30
CA ILE A 53 2.44 -19.32 -11.48
C ILE A 53 2.01 -19.13 -12.93
N PRO A 54 0.93 -18.37 -13.21
CA PRO A 54 0.45 -18.11 -14.56
C PRO A 54 1.37 -17.18 -15.35
N VAL A 55 1.30 -17.30 -16.68
CA VAL A 55 1.82 -16.28 -17.61
C VAL A 55 0.63 -15.42 -18.04
N ILE A 56 0.58 -14.17 -17.57
CA ILE A 56 -0.44 -13.19 -17.97
C ILE A 56 0.02 -12.37 -19.17
N ARG A 57 -0.91 -11.74 -19.87
CA ARG A 57 -0.65 -10.95 -21.08
C ARG A 57 -1.16 -9.53 -20.89
N ASP A 58 -0.25 -8.55 -20.91
CA ASP A 58 -0.60 -7.14 -20.76
C ASP A 58 0.27 -6.25 -21.64
N GLU A 59 -0.33 -5.23 -22.24
CA GLU A 59 0.38 -4.20 -23.02
C GLU A 59 1.27 -3.30 -22.17
N TYR A 60 1.15 -3.38 -20.84
CA TYR A 60 2.04 -2.71 -19.90
C TYR A 60 3.51 -3.09 -20.11
N VAL A 61 3.79 -4.33 -20.54
CA VAL A 61 5.16 -4.77 -20.81
C VAL A 61 5.65 -4.19 -22.12
N ASP A 62 6.72 -3.42 -22.08
CA ASP A 62 7.39 -2.91 -23.26
C ASP A 62 8.19 -4.03 -23.94
N ILE A 63 7.90 -4.29 -25.22
CA ILE A 63 8.53 -5.33 -26.03
C ILE A 63 10.03 -5.08 -26.22
N GLU A 64 10.42 -3.80 -26.33
CA GLU A 64 11.80 -3.38 -26.59
C GLU A 64 12.64 -3.28 -25.29
N PHE A 65 12.00 -3.33 -24.14
CA PHE A 65 12.70 -3.20 -22.86
C PHE A 65 13.12 -4.57 -22.29
N GLY A 66 14.41 -4.71 -22.00
CA GLY A 66 14.98 -5.91 -21.38
C GLY A 66 14.72 -7.20 -22.17
N THR A 67 14.14 -8.19 -21.50
CA THR A 67 13.79 -9.48 -22.10
C THR A 67 12.38 -9.51 -22.70
N GLY A 68 11.59 -8.44 -22.56
CA GLY A 68 10.17 -8.39 -22.92
C GLY A 68 9.28 -9.28 -22.04
N ALA A 69 9.81 -9.77 -20.92
CA ALA A 69 9.06 -10.50 -19.92
C ALA A 69 9.30 -9.88 -18.53
N LEU A 70 8.23 -9.63 -17.80
CA LEU A 70 8.22 -9.03 -16.48
C LEU A 70 7.83 -10.07 -15.44
N LYS A 71 8.63 -10.23 -14.39
CA LYS A 71 8.17 -10.92 -13.17
C LYS A 71 7.19 -10.02 -12.41
N VAL A 72 6.15 -10.58 -11.84
CA VAL A 72 5.11 -9.82 -11.14
C VAL A 72 5.07 -10.22 -9.67
N THR A 73 5.42 -9.25 -8.82
CA THR A 73 5.47 -9.39 -7.36
C THR A 73 4.56 -8.34 -6.70
N PRO A 74 3.25 -8.55 -6.63
CA PRO A 74 2.28 -7.52 -6.19
C PRO A 74 2.55 -6.93 -4.82
N ALA A 75 3.18 -7.68 -3.91
CA ALA A 75 3.50 -7.19 -2.57
C ALA A 75 4.65 -6.18 -2.53
N HIS A 76 5.52 -6.15 -3.55
CA HIS A 76 6.82 -5.46 -3.48
C HIS A 76 7.11 -4.50 -4.63
N ASP A 77 6.12 -4.24 -5.48
CA ASP A 77 6.18 -3.24 -6.54
C ASP A 77 4.79 -2.65 -6.79
N VAL A 78 4.71 -1.32 -6.91
CA VAL A 78 3.43 -0.60 -7.08
C VAL A 78 2.76 -0.94 -8.42
N ASN A 79 3.54 -1.07 -9.49
CA ASN A 79 3.02 -1.41 -10.82
C ASN A 79 2.59 -2.89 -10.86
N ASP A 80 3.36 -3.77 -10.22
CA ASP A 80 3.01 -5.18 -10.09
C ASP A 80 1.73 -5.36 -9.24
N TYR A 81 1.53 -4.50 -8.23
CA TYR A 81 0.29 -4.48 -7.46
C TYR A 81 -0.93 -4.17 -8.35
N MET A 82 -0.81 -3.17 -9.23
CA MET A 82 -1.90 -2.83 -10.17
C MET A 82 -2.19 -3.99 -11.16
N LEU A 83 -1.16 -4.69 -11.62
CA LEU A 83 -1.35 -5.92 -12.40
C LEU A 83 -1.99 -7.02 -11.56
N GLY A 84 -1.60 -7.14 -10.30
CA GLY A 84 -2.19 -8.07 -9.34
C GLY A 84 -3.70 -7.88 -9.19
N GLU A 85 -4.14 -6.64 -8.96
CA GLU A 85 -5.55 -6.28 -8.88
C GLU A 85 -6.29 -6.56 -10.20
N LYS A 86 -5.70 -6.17 -11.35
CA LYS A 86 -6.30 -6.37 -12.67
C LYS A 86 -6.55 -7.83 -13.02
N TYR A 87 -5.64 -8.72 -12.62
CA TYR A 87 -5.66 -10.14 -12.97
C TYR A 87 -6.04 -11.06 -11.81
N GLY A 88 -6.39 -10.50 -10.64
CA GLY A 88 -6.77 -11.26 -9.45
C GLY A 88 -5.65 -12.17 -8.95
N LEU A 89 -4.40 -11.70 -8.99
CA LEU A 89 -3.25 -12.48 -8.57
C LEU A 89 -3.14 -12.51 -7.03
N GLU A 90 -2.57 -13.60 -6.53
CA GLU A 90 -2.20 -13.70 -5.12
C GLU A 90 -1.14 -12.64 -4.76
N THR A 91 -1.23 -12.10 -3.54
CA THR A 91 -0.24 -11.15 -3.02
C THR A 91 0.55 -11.81 -1.90
N ILE A 92 1.82 -12.11 -2.16
CA ILE A 92 2.70 -12.79 -1.21
C ILE A 92 3.74 -11.79 -0.70
N ASP A 93 3.48 -11.23 0.49
CA ASP A 93 4.47 -10.41 1.21
C ASP A 93 5.52 -11.31 1.84
N ILE A 94 6.78 -11.15 1.42
CA ILE A 94 7.92 -11.95 1.86
C ILE A 94 8.79 -11.26 2.91
N PHE A 95 8.50 -10.00 3.27
CA PHE A 95 9.32 -9.25 4.22
C PHE A 95 8.61 -9.04 5.55
N ASN A 96 9.39 -9.07 6.62
CA ASN A 96 9.04 -8.50 7.91
C ASN A 96 9.16 -6.97 7.87
N ASP A 97 8.68 -6.28 8.91
CA ASP A 97 8.73 -4.81 8.98
C ASP A 97 10.14 -4.24 9.10
N ASP A 98 11.09 -5.06 9.57
CA ASP A 98 12.52 -4.71 9.64
C ASP A 98 13.29 -4.99 8.34
N GLY A 99 12.61 -5.49 7.30
CA GLY A 99 13.20 -5.81 6.00
C GLY A 99 13.91 -7.16 5.93
N THR A 100 13.75 -8.00 6.94
CA THR A 100 14.20 -9.40 6.88
C THR A 100 13.16 -10.26 6.15
N ILE A 101 13.58 -11.42 5.62
CA ILE A 101 12.67 -12.38 4.99
C ILE A 101 11.80 -13.05 6.06
N ASN A 102 10.49 -13.12 5.83
CA ASN A 102 9.56 -13.81 6.71
C ASN A 102 9.48 -15.33 6.41
N ASP A 103 8.60 -16.03 7.10
CA ASP A 103 8.46 -17.49 7.02
C ASP A 103 7.56 -18.01 5.88
N LYS A 104 6.86 -17.11 5.15
CA LYS A 104 5.86 -17.51 4.14
C LYS A 104 6.43 -18.33 2.97
N VAL A 105 7.68 -18.09 2.63
CA VAL A 105 8.33 -18.84 1.52
C VAL A 105 9.28 -19.93 1.99
N GLY A 106 9.53 -20.05 3.31
CA GLY A 106 10.32 -21.13 3.92
C GLY A 106 11.81 -21.12 3.57
N MET A 107 12.32 -20.06 2.93
CA MET A 107 13.73 -19.90 2.54
C MET A 107 14.26 -18.57 3.09
N TYR A 108 15.54 -18.54 3.49
CA TYR A 108 16.25 -17.34 3.97
C TYR A 108 15.57 -16.63 5.16
N VAL A 109 14.74 -17.33 5.92
CA VAL A 109 13.94 -16.76 7.02
C VAL A 109 14.82 -16.03 8.02
N GLY A 110 14.46 -14.79 8.37
CA GLY A 110 15.20 -13.94 9.29
C GLY A 110 16.46 -13.28 8.72
N GLN A 111 16.81 -13.53 7.46
CA GLN A 111 17.97 -12.89 6.82
C GLN A 111 17.59 -11.53 6.23
N ASP A 112 18.54 -10.58 6.28
CA ASP A 112 18.36 -9.25 5.66
C ASP A 112 18.21 -9.35 4.13
N ARG A 113 17.30 -8.58 3.56
CA ARG A 113 17.00 -8.60 2.12
C ARG A 113 18.19 -8.35 1.22
N PHE A 114 19.16 -7.53 1.63
CA PHE A 114 20.36 -7.26 0.82
C PHE A 114 21.36 -8.42 0.88
N ASP A 115 21.42 -9.15 2.00
CA ASP A 115 22.19 -10.37 2.09
C ASP A 115 21.57 -11.47 1.23
N VAL A 116 20.25 -11.60 1.29
CA VAL A 116 19.52 -12.56 0.45
C VAL A 116 19.67 -12.23 -1.03
N ARG A 117 19.67 -10.95 -1.44
CA ARG A 117 19.94 -10.54 -2.82
C ARG A 117 21.25 -11.13 -3.35
N ARG A 118 22.30 -11.06 -2.53
CA ARG A 118 23.63 -11.63 -2.89
C ARG A 118 23.66 -13.15 -2.83
N GLN A 119 22.90 -13.76 -1.93
CA GLN A 119 22.86 -15.21 -1.80
C GLN A 119 22.04 -15.87 -2.89
N ILE A 120 20.87 -15.30 -3.23
CA ILE A 120 19.96 -15.86 -4.25
C ILE A 120 20.60 -15.90 -5.63
N GLU A 121 21.48 -14.94 -5.96
CA GLU A 121 22.26 -14.94 -7.20
C GLU A 121 23.13 -16.22 -7.29
N LYS A 122 23.83 -16.56 -6.22
CA LYS A 122 24.67 -17.76 -6.16
C LYS A 122 23.84 -19.05 -6.24
N ASP A 123 22.67 -19.05 -5.59
CA ASP A 123 21.80 -20.21 -5.56
C ASP A 123 21.12 -20.44 -6.92
N LEU A 124 20.78 -19.35 -7.65
CA LEU A 124 20.30 -19.41 -9.01
C LEU A 124 21.38 -19.94 -9.98
N ASP A 125 22.63 -19.50 -9.83
CA ASP A 125 23.77 -19.98 -10.61
C ASP A 125 24.02 -21.47 -10.36
N ALA A 126 24.08 -21.87 -9.10
CA ALA A 126 24.24 -23.28 -8.71
C ALA A 126 23.12 -24.19 -9.23
N ALA A 127 21.90 -23.65 -9.37
CA ALA A 127 20.75 -24.35 -9.94
C ALA A 127 20.74 -24.34 -11.48
N GLY A 128 21.66 -23.63 -12.13
CA GLY A 128 21.68 -23.44 -13.60
C GLY A 128 20.50 -22.60 -14.10
N LEU A 129 20.03 -21.66 -13.30
CA LEU A 129 18.88 -20.78 -13.56
C LEU A 129 19.27 -19.31 -13.73
N LEU A 130 20.56 -18.99 -13.58
CA LEU A 130 21.12 -17.67 -13.85
C LEU A 130 21.69 -17.63 -15.27
N GLU A 131 21.18 -16.73 -16.11
CA GLU A 131 21.67 -16.55 -17.49
C GLU A 131 22.91 -15.68 -17.51
N LYS A 132 22.84 -14.50 -16.83
CA LYS A 132 23.96 -13.55 -16.71
C LYS A 132 23.69 -12.54 -15.60
N THR A 133 24.78 -11.91 -15.13
CA THR A 133 24.75 -10.70 -14.31
C THR A 133 25.41 -9.56 -15.05
N GLU A 134 24.80 -8.38 -15.03
CA GLU A 134 25.31 -7.17 -15.66
C GLU A 134 25.27 -6.00 -14.67
N ASP A 135 26.24 -5.11 -14.76
CA ASP A 135 26.21 -3.85 -14.02
C ASP A 135 25.05 -2.97 -14.53
N TYR A 136 24.22 -2.53 -13.63
CA TYR A 136 23.07 -1.68 -13.92
C TYR A 136 22.95 -0.55 -12.92
N THR A 137 22.72 0.66 -13.43
CA THR A 137 22.51 1.86 -12.60
C THR A 137 21.05 2.24 -12.62
N ASN A 138 20.44 2.33 -11.43
CA ASN A 138 19.06 2.78 -11.25
C ASN A 138 18.94 3.79 -10.10
N ASN A 139 17.82 4.51 -10.09
CA ASN A 139 17.50 5.42 -9.00
C ASN A 139 16.80 4.64 -7.88
N VAL A 140 17.36 4.70 -6.68
CA VAL A 140 16.77 4.11 -5.48
C VAL A 140 16.28 5.23 -4.58
N GLY A 141 15.02 5.14 -4.13
CA GLY A 141 14.47 6.06 -3.14
C GLY A 141 15.05 5.79 -1.75
N TYR A 142 15.31 6.86 -1.01
CA TYR A 142 15.74 6.79 0.38
C TYR A 142 14.81 7.61 1.27
N SER A 143 14.57 7.12 2.49
CA SER A 143 13.83 7.87 3.49
C SER A 143 14.62 9.12 3.91
N GLU A 144 14.02 10.30 3.79
CA GLU A 144 14.65 11.57 4.23
C GLU A 144 14.95 11.57 5.73
N ARG A 145 14.17 10.85 6.52
CA ARG A 145 14.31 10.83 8.00
C ARG A 145 15.38 9.88 8.50
N THR A 146 15.52 8.73 7.84
CA THR A 146 16.38 7.63 8.35
C THR A 146 17.57 7.32 7.44
N GLY A 147 17.58 7.81 6.21
CA GLY A 147 18.61 7.48 5.21
C GLY A 147 18.59 6.02 4.76
N VAL A 148 17.50 5.30 5.01
CA VAL A 148 17.34 3.88 4.63
C VAL A 148 16.69 3.78 3.27
N ALA A 149 17.11 2.82 2.45
CA ALA A 149 16.49 2.53 1.16
C ALA A 149 15.01 2.13 1.34
N ILE A 150 14.13 2.78 0.58
CA ILE A 150 12.69 2.51 0.63
C ILE A 150 12.42 1.13 0.04
N GLU A 151 11.63 0.34 0.74
CA GLU A 151 11.13 -0.95 0.30
C GLU A 151 9.62 -0.86 0.09
N PRO A 152 9.10 -1.04 -1.15
CA PRO A 152 7.67 -1.16 -1.36
C PRO A 152 7.13 -2.37 -0.61
N LYS A 153 6.17 -2.14 0.26
CA LYS A 153 5.53 -3.15 1.10
C LYS A 153 4.08 -2.77 1.34
N LEU A 154 3.18 -3.72 1.26
CA LEU A 154 1.79 -3.52 1.66
C LEU A 154 1.67 -3.48 3.17
N SER A 155 0.94 -2.51 3.67
CA SER A 155 0.61 -2.38 5.09
C SER A 155 -0.84 -1.93 5.26
N MET A 156 -1.47 -2.34 6.35
CA MET A 156 -2.80 -1.85 6.70
C MET A 156 -2.70 -0.39 7.09
N GLN A 157 -3.48 0.46 6.43
CA GLN A 157 -3.52 1.90 6.65
C GLN A 157 -4.96 2.36 6.85
N TRP A 158 -5.13 3.46 7.58
CA TRP A 158 -6.41 4.11 7.74
C TRP A 158 -6.62 5.14 6.62
N PHE A 159 -7.76 5.02 5.93
CA PHE A 159 -8.16 5.94 4.89
C PHE A 159 -9.46 6.64 5.25
N LEU A 160 -9.53 7.94 4.97
CA LEU A 160 -10.75 8.71 4.97
C LEU A 160 -11.32 8.72 3.55
N SER A 161 -12.57 8.28 3.40
CA SER A 161 -13.28 8.41 2.12
C SER A 161 -13.56 9.88 1.84
N MET A 162 -12.96 10.40 0.79
CA MET A 162 -12.96 11.84 0.52
C MET A 162 -14.09 12.28 -0.40
N GLN A 163 -14.65 11.41 -1.21
CA GLN A 163 -15.61 11.80 -2.25
C GLN A 163 -16.88 12.41 -1.66
N GLU A 164 -17.46 11.77 -0.65
CA GLU A 164 -18.68 12.27 0.00
C GLU A 164 -18.49 13.65 0.68
N LEU A 165 -17.26 13.94 1.12
CA LEU A 165 -16.88 15.20 1.71
C LEU A 165 -16.58 16.26 0.65
N ALA A 166 -16.03 15.86 -0.49
CA ALA A 166 -15.65 16.76 -1.57
C ALA A 166 -16.86 17.32 -2.34
N GLU A 167 -17.91 16.53 -2.52
CA GLU A 167 -19.08 16.94 -3.29
C GLU A 167 -19.73 18.21 -2.75
N PRO A 168 -20.15 18.33 -1.48
CA PRO A 168 -20.74 19.53 -0.94
C PRO A 168 -19.76 20.72 -0.90
N ALA A 169 -18.47 20.47 -0.67
CA ALA A 169 -17.44 21.50 -0.69
C ALA A 169 -17.24 22.08 -2.11
N THR A 170 -17.21 21.20 -3.11
CA THR A 170 -17.14 21.61 -4.52
C THR A 170 -18.35 22.44 -4.91
N LYS A 171 -19.54 21.99 -4.53
CA LYS A 171 -20.79 22.71 -4.81
C LYS A 171 -20.78 24.12 -4.20
N ALA A 172 -20.36 24.26 -2.94
CA ALA A 172 -20.29 25.55 -2.27
C ALA A 172 -19.41 26.57 -3.01
N VAL A 173 -18.31 26.11 -3.61
CA VAL A 173 -17.42 26.97 -4.41
C VAL A 173 -17.98 27.22 -5.81
N MET A 174 -18.55 26.21 -6.45
CA MET A 174 -19.09 26.37 -7.81
C MET A 174 -20.31 27.30 -7.85
N GLU A 175 -21.12 27.32 -6.80
CA GLU A 175 -22.30 28.18 -6.63
C GLU A 175 -21.95 29.53 -5.98
N ASP A 176 -20.67 29.85 -5.79
CA ASP A 176 -20.17 31.11 -5.20
C ASP A 176 -20.63 31.39 -3.76
N ALA A 177 -21.07 30.37 -3.02
CA ALA A 177 -21.25 30.44 -1.58
C ALA A 177 -19.91 30.68 -0.86
N ILE A 178 -18.83 30.10 -1.42
CA ILE A 178 -17.43 30.39 -1.07
C ILE A 178 -16.75 30.92 -2.32
N ARG A 179 -16.13 32.13 -2.24
CA ARG A 179 -15.49 32.78 -3.38
C ARG A 179 -13.99 32.77 -3.26
N PHE A 180 -13.33 32.43 -4.35
CA PHE A 180 -11.86 32.51 -4.44
C PHE A 180 -11.42 33.91 -4.90
N VAL A 181 -10.40 34.43 -4.23
CA VAL A 181 -9.74 35.68 -4.63
C VAL A 181 -8.24 35.40 -4.81
N PRO A 182 -7.72 35.46 -6.02
CA PRO A 182 -8.38 35.74 -7.29
C PRO A 182 -9.19 34.54 -7.82
N GLU A 183 -10.25 34.84 -8.58
CA GLU A 183 -11.20 33.86 -9.09
C GLU A 183 -10.59 32.73 -9.95
N LYS A 184 -9.44 32.98 -10.59
CA LYS A 184 -8.74 31.98 -11.41
C LYS A 184 -8.49 30.64 -10.68
N TYR A 185 -8.33 30.66 -9.36
CA TYR A 185 -8.11 29.45 -8.56
C TYR A 185 -9.35 28.57 -8.40
N LYS A 186 -10.55 29.08 -8.73
CA LYS A 186 -11.79 28.30 -8.74
C LYS A 186 -11.69 27.06 -9.66
N ASN A 187 -11.05 27.20 -10.83
CA ASN A 187 -10.86 26.08 -11.76
C ASN A 187 -9.83 25.04 -11.24
N THR A 188 -8.75 25.51 -10.61
CA THR A 188 -7.76 24.63 -9.99
C THR A 188 -8.39 23.84 -8.86
N TYR A 189 -9.17 24.50 -8.00
CA TYR A 189 -9.90 23.87 -6.92
C TYR A 189 -10.85 22.79 -7.45
N ARG A 190 -11.69 23.15 -8.46
CA ARG A 190 -12.61 22.19 -9.08
C ARG A 190 -11.88 20.94 -9.58
N HIS A 191 -10.80 21.11 -10.34
CA HIS A 191 -10.04 20.00 -10.88
C HIS A 191 -9.47 19.07 -9.76
N TRP A 192 -9.02 19.67 -8.67
CA TRP A 192 -8.55 18.91 -7.50
C TRP A 192 -9.67 18.11 -6.84
N MET A 193 -10.80 18.73 -6.61
CA MET A 193 -11.93 18.12 -5.92
C MET A 193 -12.64 17.05 -6.75
N GLU A 194 -12.74 17.23 -8.07
CA GLU A 194 -13.31 16.22 -8.99
C GLU A 194 -12.43 14.98 -9.14
N ASN A 195 -11.13 15.09 -8.87
CA ASN A 195 -10.15 14.01 -8.96
C ASN A 195 -9.61 13.61 -7.60
N ILE A 196 -10.31 13.93 -6.52
CA ILE A 196 -9.84 13.65 -5.16
C ILE A 196 -9.77 12.15 -4.92
N LYS A 197 -8.70 11.74 -4.26
CA LYS A 197 -8.51 10.34 -3.83
C LYS A 197 -8.72 10.24 -2.33
N ASP A 198 -9.03 9.04 -1.86
CA ASP A 198 -9.10 8.75 -0.44
C ASP A 198 -7.79 9.12 0.26
N TRP A 199 -7.90 9.73 1.40
CA TRP A 199 -6.77 10.25 2.15
C TRP A 199 -6.28 9.23 3.17
N CYS A 200 -5.04 8.76 3.00
CA CYS A 200 -4.37 7.98 4.03
C CYS A 200 -4.08 8.88 5.24
N ILE A 201 -4.70 8.60 6.36
CA ILE A 201 -4.63 9.41 7.58
C ILE A 201 -3.73 8.82 8.67
N SER A 202 -3.24 7.60 8.50
CA SER A 202 -2.31 6.96 9.45
C SER A 202 -0.86 7.30 9.13
N ARG A 203 -0.05 7.46 10.20
CA ARG A 203 1.39 7.72 10.13
C ARG A 203 2.12 6.86 11.13
N GLN A 204 3.21 6.25 10.70
CA GLN A 204 4.11 5.43 11.50
C GLN A 204 5.14 6.34 12.19
N LEU A 205 4.66 7.14 13.14
CA LEU A 205 5.47 8.10 13.90
C LEU A 205 5.37 7.79 15.40
N TRP A 206 6.46 8.01 16.10
CA TRP A 206 6.49 7.84 17.55
C TRP A 206 5.68 8.94 18.29
N TRP A 207 5.59 10.13 17.73
CA TRP A 207 4.89 11.27 18.31
C TRP A 207 3.68 11.67 17.46
N GLY A 208 2.54 11.84 18.10
CA GLY A 208 1.31 12.29 17.46
C GLY A 208 0.06 11.86 18.21
N GLN A 209 -1.09 12.04 17.60
CA GLN A 209 -2.39 11.63 18.13
C GLN A 209 -2.62 10.17 17.78
N ARG A 210 -2.45 9.30 18.76
CA ARG A 210 -2.59 7.86 18.56
C ARG A 210 -4.00 7.50 18.08
N ILE A 211 -4.09 6.65 17.09
CA ILE A 211 -5.38 6.22 16.50
C ILE A 211 -6.19 5.47 17.55
N PRO A 212 -7.46 5.90 17.82
CA PRO A 212 -8.28 5.34 18.88
C PRO A 212 -9.01 4.04 18.45
N ALA A 213 -8.33 3.18 17.71
CA ALA A 213 -8.82 1.90 17.26
C ALA A 213 -8.20 0.77 18.07
N TYR A 214 -9.01 -0.21 18.46
CA TYR A 214 -8.61 -1.36 19.26
C TYR A 214 -8.95 -2.64 18.52
N TYR A 215 -7.95 -3.45 18.19
CA TYR A 215 -8.09 -4.70 17.46
C TYR A 215 -8.47 -5.84 18.39
N LEU A 216 -9.39 -6.68 17.92
CA LEU A 216 -9.88 -7.85 18.63
C LEU A 216 -9.02 -9.08 18.29
N PRO A 217 -8.87 -10.07 19.19
CA PRO A 217 -8.04 -11.27 18.97
C PRO A 217 -8.46 -12.11 17.76
N LYS A 218 -9.76 -12.15 17.46
CA LYS A 218 -10.33 -12.92 16.34
C LYS A 218 -10.51 -12.11 15.05
N GLY A 219 -9.92 -10.91 15.01
CA GLY A 219 -10.02 -9.98 13.89
C GLY A 219 -11.12 -8.93 14.08
N GLY A 220 -11.04 -7.87 13.28
CA GLY A 220 -11.87 -6.68 13.42
C GLY A 220 -11.34 -5.71 14.48
N PHE A 221 -11.99 -4.57 14.59
CA PHE A 221 -11.62 -3.51 15.53
C PHE A 221 -12.86 -2.78 16.07
N VAL A 222 -12.69 -2.05 17.14
CA VAL A 222 -13.63 -1.05 17.67
C VAL A 222 -12.92 0.29 17.81
N VAL A 223 -13.68 1.38 17.76
CA VAL A 223 -13.15 2.74 17.99
C VAL A 223 -13.76 3.29 19.27
N ALA A 224 -12.92 3.79 20.15
CA ALA A 224 -13.35 4.30 21.46
C ALA A 224 -12.38 5.37 21.98
N LEU A 225 -12.89 6.27 22.81
CA LEU A 225 -12.07 7.31 23.44
C LEU A 225 -11.20 6.77 24.57
N THR A 226 -11.69 5.75 25.28
CA THR A 226 -10.95 5.11 26.39
C THR A 226 -10.84 3.60 26.17
N ALA A 227 -9.90 2.99 26.87
CA ALA A 227 -9.69 1.55 26.82
C ALA A 227 -10.87 0.77 27.42
N GLU A 228 -11.51 1.32 28.45
CA GLU A 228 -12.69 0.73 29.09
C GLU A 228 -13.89 0.72 28.12
N GLU A 229 -14.15 1.84 27.45
CA GLU A 229 -15.19 1.93 26.42
C GLU A 229 -14.89 0.95 25.25
N ALA A 230 -13.61 0.83 24.88
CA ALA A 230 -13.18 -0.12 23.86
C ALA A 230 -13.50 -1.56 24.26
N LEU A 231 -13.26 -1.92 25.52
CA LEU A 231 -13.55 -3.26 26.03
C LEU A 231 -15.06 -3.57 26.00
N GLU A 232 -15.90 -2.62 26.40
CA GLU A 232 -17.35 -2.79 26.34
C GLU A 232 -17.82 -3.03 24.90
N LYS A 233 -17.41 -2.17 23.99
CA LYS A 233 -17.70 -2.30 22.54
C LYS A 233 -17.15 -3.59 21.93
N ALA A 234 -15.98 -4.02 22.36
CA ALA A 234 -15.35 -5.26 21.87
C ALA A 234 -16.13 -6.50 22.34
N ARG A 235 -16.57 -6.53 23.61
CA ARG A 235 -17.40 -7.60 24.14
C ARG A 235 -18.73 -7.72 23.41
N GLU A 236 -19.39 -6.60 23.15
CA GLU A 236 -20.63 -6.55 22.38
C GLU A 236 -20.39 -7.05 20.94
N LYS A 237 -19.39 -6.51 20.26
CA LYS A 237 -19.07 -6.87 18.86
C LYS A 237 -18.68 -8.34 18.70
N ALA A 238 -17.90 -8.89 19.63
CA ALA A 238 -17.46 -10.28 19.61
C ALA A 238 -18.51 -11.27 20.14
N GLY A 239 -19.53 -10.80 20.85
CA GLY A 239 -20.46 -11.65 21.61
C GLY A 239 -19.75 -12.44 22.72
N ASP A 240 -18.67 -11.91 23.27
CA ASP A 240 -17.81 -12.58 24.24
C ASP A 240 -17.54 -11.68 25.47
N ALA A 241 -18.32 -11.94 26.52
CA ALA A 241 -18.21 -11.21 27.77
C ALA A 241 -16.91 -11.50 28.57
N SER A 242 -16.18 -12.55 28.19
CA SER A 242 -14.94 -12.95 28.88
C SER A 242 -13.71 -12.14 28.46
N LEU A 243 -13.79 -11.40 27.36
CA LEU A 243 -12.69 -10.55 26.90
C LEU A 243 -12.18 -9.63 28.00
N GLN A 244 -10.86 -9.51 28.09
CA GLN A 244 -10.15 -8.61 29.00
C GLN A 244 -9.49 -7.49 28.20
N LEU A 245 -9.12 -6.41 28.86
CA LEU A 245 -8.43 -5.28 28.23
C LEU A 245 -7.10 -5.69 27.60
N THR A 246 -6.41 -6.65 28.21
CA THR A 246 -5.15 -7.22 27.72
C THR A 246 -5.29 -8.02 26.43
N ASP A 247 -6.51 -8.40 26.05
CA ASP A 247 -6.77 -9.10 24.78
C ASP A 247 -6.91 -8.12 23.63
N LEU A 248 -7.08 -6.84 23.91
CA LEU A 248 -7.21 -5.78 22.91
C LEU A 248 -5.85 -5.13 22.64
N ARG A 249 -5.55 -4.88 21.36
CA ARG A 249 -4.36 -4.16 20.94
C ARG A 249 -4.78 -2.83 20.32
N GLN A 250 -4.46 -1.72 20.97
CA GLN A 250 -4.68 -0.40 20.36
C GLN A 250 -3.71 -0.22 19.19
N ASP A 251 -4.18 0.42 18.12
CA ASP A 251 -3.36 0.80 16.98
C ASP A 251 -2.11 1.59 17.44
N GLU A 252 -0.96 1.28 16.86
CA GLU A 252 0.32 1.93 17.22
C GLU A 252 0.58 3.20 16.41
N ASP A 253 -0.11 3.34 15.27
CA ASP A 253 0.01 4.49 14.39
C ASP A 253 -0.65 5.74 14.99
N VAL A 254 -0.26 6.88 14.47
CA VAL A 254 -0.85 8.18 14.82
C VAL A 254 -1.57 8.78 13.62
N LEU A 255 -2.49 9.69 13.88
CA LEU A 255 -3.19 10.43 12.85
C LEU A 255 -2.27 11.46 12.17
N ASP A 256 -2.46 11.68 10.89
CA ASP A 256 -1.86 12.78 10.16
C ASP A 256 -2.14 14.11 10.88
N THR A 257 -1.15 14.97 10.96
CA THR A 257 -1.26 16.28 11.61
C THR A 257 -2.41 17.11 11.04
N TRP A 258 -2.61 17.05 9.72
CA TRP A 258 -3.69 17.77 9.05
C TRP A 258 -5.08 17.21 9.36
N PHE A 259 -5.17 15.96 9.78
CA PHE A 259 -6.47 15.35 10.12
C PHE A 259 -7.18 16.05 11.29
N SER A 260 -6.43 16.60 12.21
CA SER A 260 -7.00 17.33 13.36
C SER A 260 -6.80 18.85 13.30
N SER A 261 -5.85 19.35 12.50
CA SER A 261 -5.54 20.79 12.45
C SER A 261 -6.70 21.65 11.95
N TRP A 262 -7.50 21.15 11.01
CA TRP A 262 -8.68 21.82 10.51
C TRP A 262 -9.81 21.98 11.55
N LEU A 263 -9.76 21.21 12.64
CA LEU A 263 -10.70 21.35 13.76
C LEU A 263 -10.41 22.58 14.65
N TRP A 264 -9.26 23.21 14.46
CA TRP A 264 -8.83 24.31 15.32
C TRP A 264 -9.86 25.44 15.48
N PRO A 265 -10.52 25.95 14.42
CA PRO A 265 -11.53 27.00 14.53
C PRO A 265 -12.74 26.61 15.42
N ILE A 266 -12.97 25.33 15.60
CA ILE A 266 -14.08 24.80 16.40
C ILE A 266 -13.57 24.42 17.80
N SER A 267 -12.43 23.74 17.88
CA SER A 267 -11.90 23.19 19.13
C SER A 267 -11.43 24.27 20.12
N VAL A 268 -10.89 25.39 19.62
CA VAL A 268 -10.42 26.49 20.44
C VAL A 268 -11.53 27.13 21.29
N PHE A 269 -12.78 27.02 20.87
CA PHE A 269 -13.96 27.47 21.58
C PHE A 269 -14.72 26.33 22.26
N ASP A 270 -14.11 25.16 22.43
CA ASP A 270 -14.75 23.93 22.94
C ASP A 270 -16.03 23.52 22.18
N GLY A 271 -16.10 23.89 20.89
CA GLY A 271 -17.29 23.67 20.06
C GLY A 271 -17.54 22.21 19.70
N ILE A 272 -16.55 21.32 19.92
CA ILE A 272 -16.74 19.87 19.73
C ILE A 272 -17.66 19.32 20.82
N ARG A 273 -17.49 19.77 22.08
CA ARG A 273 -18.32 19.37 23.22
C ARG A 273 -19.60 20.19 23.36
N PHE A 274 -19.52 21.47 23.02
CA PHE A 274 -20.60 22.42 23.16
C PHE A 274 -20.83 23.18 21.85
N PRO A 275 -21.38 22.53 20.81
CA PRO A 275 -21.51 23.11 19.45
C PRO A 275 -22.39 24.36 19.39
N ASP A 276 -23.30 24.51 20.34
CA ASP A 276 -24.24 25.66 20.39
C ASP A 276 -23.77 26.76 21.36
N ASN A 277 -22.51 26.76 21.80
CA ASN A 277 -22.04 27.79 22.72
C ASN A 277 -21.94 29.16 22.00
N ARG A 278 -22.00 30.23 22.78
CA ARG A 278 -22.04 31.61 22.29
C ARG A 278 -20.79 31.97 21.46
N GLU A 279 -19.63 31.47 21.85
CA GLU A 279 -18.37 31.82 21.16
C GLU A 279 -18.31 31.18 19.78
N ILE A 280 -18.69 29.92 19.65
CA ILE A 280 -18.83 29.27 18.34
C ILE A 280 -19.81 30.03 17.45
N GLY A 281 -21.02 30.36 17.97
CA GLY A 281 -22.02 31.08 17.19
C GLY A 281 -21.57 32.47 16.76
N TYR A 282 -20.56 33.06 17.42
CA TYR A 282 -20.03 34.38 17.08
C TYR A 282 -18.84 34.31 16.12
N TYR A 283 -17.91 33.37 16.31
CA TYR A 283 -16.63 33.32 15.58
C TYR A 283 -16.62 32.35 14.40
N TYR A 284 -17.53 31.39 14.35
CA TYR A 284 -17.60 30.36 13.32
C TYR A 284 -18.99 30.33 12.67
N PRO A 285 -19.12 30.21 11.33
CA PRO A 285 -18.01 30.15 10.35
C PRO A 285 -17.31 31.50 10.20
N THR A 286 -16.02 31.46 9.81
CA THR A 286 -15.23 32.65 9.55
C THR A 286 -15.66 33.33 8.25
N ASN A 287 -15.40 34.65 8.13
CA ASN A 287 -15.73 35.41 6.92
C ASN A 287 -14.69 35.18 5.81
N ASP A 288 -13.43 35.03 6.20
CA ASP A 288 -12.30 34.89 5.30
C ASP A 288 -11.37 33.75 5.77
N LEU A 289 -10.81 33.04 4.82
CA LEU A 289 -9.75 32.06 5.00
C LEU A 289 -8.58 32.43 4.09
N VAL A 290 -7.38 32.61 4.68
CA VAL A 290 -6.15 33.05 3.98
C VAL A 290 -5.14 31.90 3.96
#